data_c03818ca37363560a0b93125d53a0da2
#
_entry.id   c03818ca37363560a0b93125d53a0da2
#
_cell.length_a   1.000
_cell.length_b   1.000
_cell.length_c   1.000
_cell.angle_alpha   90.00
_cell.angle_beta   90.00
_cell.angle_gamma   90.00
#
_symmetry.space_group_name_H-M   'P 1'
#
loop_
_entity.id
_entity.type
_entity.pdbx_description
1 polymer ?
#
loop_
_entity_poly.entity_id
_entity_poly.type
_entity_poly.pdbx_seq_one_letter_code
_entity_poly.pdbx_strand_id
1 'polypeptide(L)'
;MNKEIISKIVKASGVSEGELVLVHFWGEDADKDIANHFVTSVAALGAAPVLLQQARSINRDIFLSAKESCFDDRYFDLFSKFDAVLDVFAYQPVVLGYSIENEHMLLYRRYMSQLFHKLAECRRFTQIRVPTEANAAESNLEPQDYIQRMNKAYNIDYEMVKKACEHETKRFAGAKKVTVYTGTDCVLSLDLTGRTW
;
A
#
# COMPACT_ATOMS: atom_id res chain seq x y z
N MET A 1 -3.60 15.36 1.82
CA MET A 1 -4.84 14.57 2.14
C MET A 1 -5.28 14.95 3.53
N ASN A 2 -6.55 15.25 3.75
CA ASN A 2 -7.05 15.61 5.08
C ASN A 2 -7.47 14.39 5.92
N LYS A 3 -7.65 14.58 7.23
CA LYS A 3 -7.99 13.53 8.19
C LYS A 3 -9.31 12.80 7.86
N GLU A 4 -10.30 13.51 7.32
CA GLU A 4 -11.59 12.92 6.97
C GLU A 4 -11.45 11.89 5.83
N ILE A 5 -10.72 12.24 4.77
CA ILE A 5 -10.43 11.32 3.65
C ILE A 5 -9.66 10.11 4.16
N ILE A 6 -8.64 10.30 5.02
CA ILE A 6 -7.88 9.19 5.60
C ILE A 6 -8.80 8.25 6.39
N SER A 7 -9.67 8.79 7.22
CA SER A 7 -10.62 7.97 7.98
C SER A 7 -11.57 7.16 7.09
N LYS A 8 -12.04 7.73 5.97
CA LYS A 8 -12.84 7.01 4.97
C LYS A 8 -12.05 5.85 4.33
N ILE A 9 -10.79 6.09 3.96
CA ILE A 9 -9.91 5.06 3.39
C ILE A 9 -9.67 3.93 4.38
N VAL A 10 -9.31 4.25 5.63
CA VAL A 10 -9.05 3.25 6.68
C VAL A 10 -10.30 2.40 6.94
N LYS A 11 -11.48 3.01 7.00
CA LYS A 11 -12.75 2.27 7.12
C LYS A 11 -13.00 1.37 5.90
N ALA A 12 -12.74 1.87 4.70
CA ALA A 12 -12.93 1.13 3.45
C ALA A 12 -11.96 -0.03 3.26
N SER A 13 -10.78 0.01 3.91
CA SER A 13 -9.81 -1.10 3.89
C SER A 13 -10.27 -2.33 4.68
N GLY A 14 -11.40 -2.25 5.37
CA GLY A 14 -11.99 -3.36 6.10
C GLY A 14 -11.33 -3.67 7.45
N VAL A 15 -10.58 -2.71 8.00
CA VAL A 15 -10.05 -2.80 9.37
C VAL A 15 -11.18 -2.93 10.37
N SER A 16 -11.06 -3.86 11.30
CA SER A 16 -12.08 -4.23 12.29
C SER A 16 -11.54 -4.14 13.73
N GLU A 17 -12.44 -4.04 14.69
CA GLU A 17 -12.12 -4.04 16.10
C GLU A 17 -11.32 -5.29 16.51
N GLY A 18 -10.32 -5.10 17.36
CA GLY A 18 -9.46 -6.16 17.90
C GLY A 18 -8.32 -6.60 16.98
N GLU A 19 -8.23 -6.08 15.77
CA GLU A 19 -7.15 -6.43 14.83
C GLU A 19 -5.85 -5.71 15.13
N LEU A 20 -4.73 -6.37 14.81
CA LEU A 20 -3.39 -5.78 14.79
C LEU A 20 -3.09 -5.26 13.39
N VAL A 21 -2.94 -3.94 13.24
CA VAL A 21 -2.80 -3.28 11.95
C VAL A 21 -1.46 -2.60 11.81
N LEU A 22 -0.71 -2.96 10.78
CA LEU A 22 0.52 -2.25 10.41
C LEU A 22 0.17 -1.03 9.56
N VAL A 23 0.52 0.15 10.04
CA VAL A 23 0.64 1.36 9.22
C VAL A 23 2.10 1.44 8.77
N HIS A 24 2.37 0.96 7.56
CA HIS A 24 3.68 0.97 6.95
C HIS A 24 3.83 2.24 6.12
N PHE A 25 4.59 3.20 6.63
CA PHE A 25 4.61 4.56 6.11
C PHE A 25 5.95 4.89 5.42
N TRP A 26 5.88 5.21 4.15
CA TRP A 26 7.00 5.68 3.34
C TRP A 26 6.95 7.20 3.24
N GLY A 27 7.72 7.88 4.09
CA GLY A 27 7.76 9.34 4.18
C GLY A 27 8.81 9.80 5.17
N GLU A 28 9.25 11.05 5.02
CA GLU A 28 10.17 11.70 5.95
C GLU A 28 9.42 12.21 7.20
N ASP A 29 10.18 12.71 8.19
CA ASP A 29 9.58 13.25 9.42
C ASP A 29 8.66 14.45 9.16
N ALA A 30 8.89 15.20 8.09
CA ALA A 30 8.00 16.27 7.65
C ALA A 30 6.59 15.78 7.28
N ASP A 31 6.44 14.50 6.88
CA ASP A 31 5.17 13.89 6.48
C ASP A 31 4.48 13.14 7.64
N LYS A 32 5.05 13.17 8.84
CA LYS A 32 4.62 12.35 9.99
C LYS A 32 3.17 12.57 10.40
N ASP A 33 2.63 13.77 10.19
CA ASP A 33 1.22 14.06 10.49
C ASP A 33 0.28 13.20 9.65
N ILE A 34 0.66 12.85 8.45
CA ILE A 34 -0.10 11.92 7.59
C ILE A 34 -0.15 10.54 8.24
N ALA A 35 1.02 10.00 8.65
CA ALA A 35 1.11 8.72 9.34
C ALA A 35 0.27 8.70 10.63
N ASN A 36 0.34 9.78 11.43
CA ASN A 36 -0.42 9.95 12.66
C ASN A 36 -1.94 9.92 12.41
N HIS A 37 -2.40 10.47 11.29
CA HIS A 37 -3.82 10.41 10.93
C HIS A 37 -4.26 8.98 10.58
N PHE A 38 -3.44 8.18 9.90
CA PHE A 38 -3.72 6.77 9.67
C PHE A 38 -3.76 5.99 10.98
N VAL A 39 -2.75 6.14 11.85
CA VAL A 39 -2.68 5.51 13.17
C VAL A 39 -3.92 5.81 14.02
N THR A 40 -4.27 7.10 14.13
CA THR A 40 -5.45 7.50 14.91
C THR A 40 -6.77 7.03 14.30
N SER A 41 -6.86 6.92 12.97
CA SER A 41 -8.05 6.39 12.29
C SER A 41 -8.21 4.89 12.51
N VAL A 42 -7.11 4.12 12.53
CA VAL A 42 -7.11 2.68 12.90
C VAL A 42 -7.59 2.52 14.34
N ALA A 43 -7.01 3.26 15.28
CA ALA A 43 -7.39 3.20 16.69
C ALA A 43 -8.86 3.57 16.92
N ALA A 44 -9.41 4.53 16.16
CA ALA A 44 -10.82 4.92 16.22
C ALA A 44 -11.80 3.81 15.80
N LEU A 45 -11.32 2.79 15.07
CA LEU A 45 -12.09 1.60 14.72
C LEU A 45 -11.95 0.45 15.76
N GLY A 46 -11.24 0.68 16.88
CA GLY A 46 -11.00 -0.34 17.90
C GLY A 46 -9.88 -1.33 17.55
N ALA A 47 -9.11 -1.07 16.51
CA ALA A 47 -7.94 -1.88 16.13
C ALA A 47 -6.65 -1.34 16.77
N ALA A 48 -5.65 -2.19 16.94
CA ALA A 48 -4.35 -1.83 17.49
C ALA A 48 -3.37 -1.43 16.38
N PRO A 49 -3.02 -0.13 16.22
CA PRO A 49 -2.10 0.29 15.18
C PRO A 49 -0.64 0.11 15.60
N VAL A 50 0.20 -0.35 14.67
CA VAL A 50 1.66 -0.28 14.76
C VAL A 50 2.17 0.58 13.62
N LEU A 51 2.94 1.61 13.91
CA LEU A 51 3.57 2.45 12.88
C LEU A 51 4.99 1.97 12.62
N LEU A 52 5.27 1.62 11.36
CA LEU A 52 6.62 1.44 10.86
C LEU A 52 6.90 2.51 9.79
N GLN A 53 7.78 3.45 10.11
CA GLN A 53 8.19 4.48 9.17
C GLN A 53 9.43 4.02 8.39
N GLN A 54 9.39 4.24 7.08
CA GLN A 54 10.47 3.99 6.13
C GLN A 54 10.88 5.33 5.49
N ALA A 55 11.71 6.11 6.18
CA ALA A 55 12.26 7.34 5.62
C ALA A 55 13.45 7.02 4.70
N ARG A 56 13.54 7.64 3.54
CA ARG A 56 14.66 7.44 2.59
C ARG A 56 15.99 7.80 3.20
N SER A 57 16.04 8.90 3.97
CA SER A 57 17.23 9.35 4.70
C SER A 57 17.74 8.28 5.67
N ILE A 58 16.85 7.76 6.53
CA ILE A 58 17.19 6.73 7.51
C ILE A 58 17.51 5.38 6.84
N ASN A 59 16.76 4.98 5.84
CA ASN A 59 17.00 3.73 5.13
C ASN A 59 18.37 3.73 4.45
N ARG A 60 18.79 4.86 3.87
CA ARG A 60 20.13 4.99 3.31
C ARG A 60 21.20 4.69 4.36
N ASP A 61 21.12 5.31 5.53
CA ASP A 61 22.12 5.14 6.60
C ASP A 61 22.10 3.72 7.18
N ILE A 62 20.91 3.11 7.30
CA ILE A 62 20.75 1.71 7.71
C ILE A 62 21.48 0.80 6.71
N PHE A 63 21.22 0.92 5.42
CA PHE A 63 21.78 0.01 4.43
C PHE A 63 23.27 0.25 4.13
N LEU A 64 23.78 1.45 4.38
CA LEU A 64 25.23 1.71 4.38
C LEU A 64 25.95 1.05 5.57
N SER A 65 25.25 0.82 6.67
CA SER A 65 25.80 0.24 7.91
C SER A 65 25.44 -1.23 8.10
N ALA A 66 24.38 -1.71 7.44
CA ALA A 66 23.85 -3.05 7.64
C ALA A 66 24.77 -4.14 7.08
N LYS A 67 24.89 -5.23 7.83
CA LYS A 67 25.48 -6.48 7.36
C LYS A 67 24.38 -7.39 6.81
N GLU A 68 24.75 -8.36 5.99
CA GLU A 68 23.83 -9.31 5.39
C GLU A 68 22.96 -10.06 6.42
N SER A 69 23.49 -10.29 7.62
CA SER A 69 22.79 -10.96 8.73
C SER A 69 21.80 -10.08 9.50
N CYS A 70 21.68 -8.78 9.17
CA CYS A 70 20.81 -7.86 9.93
C CYS A 70 19.31 -8.16 9.72
N PHE A 71 18.95 -8.66 8.53
CA PHE A 71 17.57 -8.92 8.15
C PHE A 71 17.37 -10.41 7.94
N ASP A 72 17.28 -11.15 9.05
CA ASP A 72 17.02 -12.59 9.08
C ASP A 72 15.52 -12.92 9.06
N ASP A 73 15.19 -14.21 9.09
CA ASP A 73 13.80 -14.67 9.08
C ASP A 73 12.98 -14.12 10.24
N ARG A 74 13.58 -13.91 11.42
CA ARG A 74 12.88 -13.35 12.58
C ARG A 74 12.39 -11.93 12.33
N TYR A 75 13.18 -11.12 11.60
CA TYR A 75 12.78 -9.77 11.21
C TYR A 75 11.56 -9.82 10.31
N PHE A 76 11.57 -10.70 9.30
CA PHE A 76 10.46 -10.81 8.35
C PHE A 76 9.24 -11.52 8.95
N ASP A 77 9.41 -12.45 9.89
CA ASP A 77 8.31 -13.12 10.59
C ASP A 77 7.46 -12.17 11.46
N LEU A 78 8.02 -11.01 11.84
CA LEU A 78 7.25 -9.95 12.48
C LEU A 78 6.02 -9.56 11.66
N PHE A 79 6.18 -9.47 10.34
CA PHE A 79 5.12 -9.02 9.43
C PHE A 79 3.97 -10.03 9.30
N SER A 80 4.20 -11.31 9.59
CA SER A 80 3.16 -12.35 9.62
C SER A 80 2.18 -12.23 10.79
N LYS A 81 2.43 -11.33 11.74
CA LYS A 81 1.58 -11.12 12.93
C LYS A 81 0.45 -10.13 12.70
N PHE A 82 0.51 -9.37 11.61
CA PHE A 82 -0.50 -8.35 11.32
C PHE A 82 -1.71 -8.95 10.61
N ASP A 83 -2.92 -8.54 11.03
CA ASP A 83 -4.18 -8.92 10.39
C ASP A 83 -4.43 -8.08 9.13
N ALA A 84 -3.95 -6.83 9.14
CA ALA A 84 -4.03 -5.92 8.01
C ALA A 84 -2.78 -5.04 7.89
N VAL A 85 -2.47 -4.65 6.66
CA VAL A 85 -1.40 -3.71 6.33
C VAL A 85 -1.98 -2.54 5.54
N LEU A 86 -1.74 -1.34 6.02
CA LEU A 86 -1.94 -0.08 5.30
C LEU A 86 -0.57 0.41 4.86
N ASP A 87 -0.25 0.21 3.59
CA ASP A 87 1.03 0.57 2.99
C ASP A 87 0.92 1.96 2.35
N VAL A 88 1.41 2.98 3.05
CA VAL A 88 1.13 4.40 2.79
C VAL A 88 2.37 5.09 2.22
N PHE A 89 2.25 5.60 1.00
CA PHE A 89 3.35 6.22 0.26
C PHE A 89 3.20 7.74 0.17
N ALA A 90 4.03 8.50 0.89
CA ALA A 90 4.22 9.93 0.64
C ALA A 90 5.15 10.19 -0.56
N TYR A 91 5.92 9.17 -0.97
CA TYR A 91 6.75 9.07 -2.19
C TYR A 91 6.94 7.58 -2.55
N GLN A 92 7.51 7.28 -3.72
CA GLN A 92 7.79 5.88 -4.09
C GLN A 92 8.83 5.25 -3.16
N PRO A 93 8.64 3.99 -2.74
CA PRO A 93 9.50 3.34 -1.76
C PRO A 93 10.92 3.02 -2.26
N VAL A 94 11.21 3.28 -3.50
CA VAL A 94 12.48 2.95 -4.13
C VAL A 94 13.32 4.20 -4.25
N VAL A 95 14.49 4.22 -3.74
CA VAL A 95 15.71 4.91 -4.15
C VAL A 95 16.56 5.31 -2.95
N LEU A 96 17.60 4.54 -2.70
CA LEU A 96 18.65 4.92 -1.77
C LEU A 96 19.66 5.94 -2.38
N GLY A 97 19.41 6.41 -3.62
CA GLY A 97 20.28 7.34 -4.34
C GLY A 97 21.41 6.65 -5.12
N TYR A 98 21.96 7.36 -6.10
CA TYR A 98 22.97 6.85 -7.05
C TYR A 98 24.38 6.64 -6.46
N SER A 99 24.60 6.98 -5.19
CA SER A 99 25.92 6.95 -4.53
C SER A 99 26.14 5.77 -3.60
N ILE A 100 25.34 4.70 -3.73
CA ILE A 100 25.47 3.51 -2.89
C ILE A 100 26.21 2.43 -3.66
N GLU A 101 27.23 1.84 -3.03
CA GLU A 101 27.99 0.72 -3.58
C GLU A 101 27.08 -0.46 -3.94
N ASN A 102 27.45 -1.23 -4.96
CA ASN A 102 26.64 -2.32 -5.48
C ASN A 102 26.25 -3.36 -4.43
N GLU A 103 27.11 -3.63 -3.46
CA GLU A 103 26.84 -4.60 -2.38
C GLU A 103 25.67 -4.15 -1.49
N HIS A 104 25.68 -2.91 -1.03
CA HIS A 104 24.61 -2.34 -0.22
C HIS A 104 23.29 -2.24 -1.01
N MET A 105 23.39 -1.96 -2.30
CA MET A 105 22.21 -1.94 -3.18
C MET A 105 21.62 -3.34 -3.36
N LEU A 106 22.44 -4.39 -3.46
CA LEU A 106 21.96 -5.78 -3.52
C LEU A 106 21.26 -6.19 -2.22
N LEU A 107 21.84 -5.83 -1.07
CA LEU A 107 21.21 -6.07 0.23
C LEU A 107 19.85 -5.38 0.33
N TYR A 108 19.76 -4.10 -0.07
CA TYR A 108 18.51 -3.37 -0.07
C TYR A 108 17.45 -4.00 -0.99
N ARG A 109 17.82 -4.37 -2.20
CA ARG A 109 16.87 -5.01 -3.15
C ARG A 109 16.35 -6.34 -2.59
N ARG A 110 17.20 -7.14 -1.96
CA ARG A 110 16.80 -8.39 -1.32
C ARG A 110 15.84 -8.12 -0.16
N TYR A 111 16.19 -7.16 0.70
CA TYR A 111 15.32 -6.71 1.79
C TYR A 111 13.94 -6.30 1.27
N MET A 112 13.88 -5.42 0.27
CA MET A 112 12.62 -4.94 -0.30
C MET A 112 11.78 -6.08 -0.89
N SER A 113 12.42 -7.01 -1.60
CA SER A 113 11.73 -8.17 -2.17
C SER A 113 11.12 -9.05 -1.08
N GLN A 114 11.86 -9.35 -0.03
CA GLN A 114 11.38 -10.16 1.09
C GLN A 114 10.31 -9.44 1.89
N LEU A 115 10.49 -8.15 2.17
CA LEU A 115 9.51 -7.33 2.88
C LEU A 115 8.16 -7.32 2.16
N PHE A 116 8.14 -6.96 0.88
CA PHE A 116 6.89 -6.91 0.12
C PHE A 116 6.25 -8.29 -0.07
N HIS A 117 7.06 -9.34 -0.19
CA HIS A 117 6.53 -10.69 -0.21
C HIS A 117 5.77 -11.02 1.09
N LYS A 118 6.37 -10.73 2.24
CA LYS A 118 5.73 -10.93 3.56
C LYS A 118 4.51 -10.04 3.77
N LEU A 119 4.56 -8.79 3.37
CA LEU A 119 3.41 -7.89 3.46
C LEU A 119 2.24 -8.37 2.59
N ALA A 120 2.53 -8.91 1.40
CA ALA A 120 1.52 -9.44 0.47
C ALA A 120 0.88 -10.75 0.95
N GLU A 121 1.52 -11.51 1.85
CA GLU A 121 0.94 -12.68 2.52
C GLU A 121 -0.14 -12.30 3.54
N CYS A 122 -0.18 -11.04 3.98
CA CYS A 122 -1.17 -10.56 4.92
C CYS A 122 -2.59 -10.66 4.32
N ARG A 123 -3.55 -11.06 5.16
CA ARG A 123 -4.96 -11.26 4.75
C ARG A 123 -5.55 -10.03 4.06
N ARG A 124 -5.16 -8.82 4.52
CA ARG A 124 -5.57 -7.56 3.92
C ARG A 124 -4.36 -6.65 3.75
N PHE A 125 -4.07 -6.35 2.51
CA PHE A 125 -2.98 -5.47 2.12
C PHE A 125 -3.53 -4.35 1.23
N THR A 126 -3.47 -3.13 1.73
CA THR A 126 -3.99 -1.95 1.03
C THR A 126 -2.88 -0.94 0.82
N GLN A 127 -2.57 -0.64 -0.44
CA GLN A 127 -1.61 0.40 -0.81
C GLN A 127 -2.31 1.73 -1.04
N ILE A 128 -1.80 2.78 -0.41
CA ILE A 128 -2.35 4.14 -0.49
C ILE A 128 -1.24 5.11 -0.92
N ARG A 129 -1.39 5.70 -2.09
CA ARG A 129 -0.50 6.73 -2.57
C ARG A 129 -1.02 8.10 -2.14
N VAL A 130 -0.33 8.74 -1.21
CA VAL A 130 -0.74 10.06 -0.67
C VAL A 130 -0.52 11.15 -1.71
N PRO A 131 -1.45 12.09 -1.91
CA PRO A 131 -1.28 13.22 -2.81
C PRO A 131 -0.28 14.24 -2.23
N THR A 132 0.99 14.03 -2.56
CA THR A 132 2.13 14.89 -2.20
C THR A 132 2.81 15.45 -3.45
N GLU A 133 3.59 16.50 -3.29
CA GLU A 133 4.43 17.05 -4.36
C GLU A 133 5.48 16.03 -4.83
N ALA A 134 6.02 15.23 -3.91
CA ALA A 134 6.98 14.18 -4.24
C ALA A 134 6.37 13.12 -5.16
N ASN A 135 5.16 12.62 -4.85
CA ASN A 135 4.46 11.68 -5.71
C ASN A 135 4.08 12.29 -7.07
N ALA A 136 3.74 13.58 -7.11
CA ALA A 136 3.47 14.28 -8.36
C ALA A 136 4.74 14.35 -9.25
N ALA A 137 5.86 14.78 -8.68
CA ALA A 137 7.14 14.87 -9.36
C ALA A 137 7.60 13.51 -9.89
N GLU A 138 7.51 12.45 -9.08
CA GLU A 138 7.88 11.08 -9.47
C GLU A 138 6.93 10.48 -10.52
N SER A 139 5.74 11.07 -10.69
CA SER A 139 4.77 10.70 -11.72
C SER A 139 4.84 11.60 -12.95
N ASN A 140 5.78 12.57 -12.98
CA ASN A 140 5.92 13.59 -14.03
C ASN A 140 4.62 14.41 -14.24
N LEU A 141 3.94 14.74 -13.16
CA LEU A 141 2.69 15.50 -13.16
C LEU A 141 2.88 16.85 -12.44
N GLU A 142 2.07 17.84 -12.85
CA GLU A 142 2.03 19.12 -12.16
C GLU A 142 1.49 18.91 -10.73
N PRO A 143 2.17 19.42 -9.66
CA PRO A 143 1.86 19.08 -8.28
C PRO A 143 0.44 19.42 -7.85
N GLN A 144 -0.05 20.62 -8.18
CA GLN A 144 -1.38 21.06 -7.73
C GLN A 144 -2.50 20.26 -8.41
N ASP A 145 -2.35 19.99 -9.72
CA ASP A 145 -3.32 19.20 -10.48
C ASP A 145 -3.36 17.75 -9.96
N TYR A 146 -2.19 17.15 -9.72
CA TYR A 146 -2.07 15.82 -9.13
C TYR A 146 -2.75 15.74 -7.76
N ILE A 147 -2.41 16.66 -6.84
CA ILE A 147 -2.95 16.68 -5.49
C ILE A 147 -4.47 16.86 -5.51
N GLN A 148 -4.98 17.75 -6.35
CA GLN A 148 -6.41 17.98 -6.47
C GLN A 148 -7.16 16.74 -6.99
N ARG A 149 -6.65 16.12 -8.07
CA ARG A 149 -7.25 14.91 -8.67
C ARG A 149 -7.24 13.74 -7.70
N MET A 150 -6.12 13.50 -7.02
CA MET A 150 -6.00 12.41 -6.06
C MET A 150 -6.90 12.61 -4.83
N ASN A 151 -6.98 13.83 -4.28
CA ASN A 151 -7.93 14.11 -3.21
C ASN A 151 -9.38 13.90 -3.63
N LYS A 152 -9.75 14.28 -4.85
CA LYS A 152 -11.09 14.02 -5.41
C LYS A 152 -11.34 12.52 -5.59
N ALA A 153 -10.36 11.77 -6.08
CA ALA A 153 -10.45 10.32 -6.29
C ALA A 153 -10.62 9.55 -4.96
N TYR A 154 -9.97 10.01 -3.89
CA TYR A 154 -10.12 9.39 -2.57
C TYR A 154 -11.36 9.86 -1.80
N ASN A 155 -11.92 11.01 -2.14
CA ASN A 155 -13.12 11.53 -1.45
C ASN A 155 -14.41 11.06 -2.12
N ILE A 156 -14.62 9.77 -2.18
CA ILE A 156 -15.78 9.11 -2.78
C ILE A 156 -16.64 8.41 -1.74
N ASP A 157 -17.82 7.97 -2.14
CA ASP A 157 -18.69 7.11 -1.33
C ASP A 157 -18.25 5.64 -1.48
N TYR A 158 -17.44 5.16 -0.53
CA TYR A 158 -16.93 3.79 -0.52
C TYR A 158 -18.02 2.75 -0.28
N GLU A 159 -19.13 3.09 0.39
CA GLU A 159 -20.26 2.16 0.55
C GLU A 159 -20.99 1.93 -0.79
N MET A 160 -21.10 2.97 -1.60
CA MET A 160 -21.63 2.84 -2.96
C MET A 160 -20.71 1.97 -3.82
N VAL A 161 -19.39 2.19 -3.76
CA VAL A 161 -18.40 1.36 -4.48
C VAL A 161 -18.49 -0.10 -4.03
N LYS A 162 -18.56 -0.36 -2.72
CA LYS A 162 -18.72 -1.71 -2.17
C LYS A 162 -19.97 -2.40 -2.72
N LYS A 163 -21.11 -1.74 -2.70
CA LYS A 163 -22.36 -2.28 -3.26
C LYS A 163 -22.25 -2.57 -4.76
N ALA A 164 -21.60 -1.70 -5.52
CA ALA A 164 -21.34 -1.94 -6.94
C ALA A 164 -20.45 -3.17 -7.16
N CYS A 165 -19.37 -3.33 -6.37
CA CYS A 165 -18.51 -4.51 -6.41
C CYS A 165 -19.27 -5.80 -6.06
N GLU A 166 -20.10 -5.78 -5.01
CA GLU A 166 -20.95 -6.92 -4.64
C GLU A 166 -21.94 -7.30 -5.74
N HIS A 167 -22.51 -6.32 -6.41
CA HIS A 167 -23.39 -6.54 -7.55
C HIS A 167 -22.66 -7.21 -8.72
N GLU A 168 -21.48 -6.67 -9.09
CA GLU A 168 -20.69 -7.25 -10.17
C GLU A 168 -20.16 -8.66 -9.83
N THR A 169 -19.73 -8.89 -8.58
CA THR A 169 -19.32 -10.23 -8.12
C THR A 169 -20.45 -11.25 -8.31
N LYS A 170 -21.70 -10.87 -8.01
CA LYS A 170 -22.86 -11.76 -8.26
C LYS A 170 -23.09 -12.03 -9.74
N ARG A 171 -22.81 -11.10 -10.64
CA ARG A 171 -22.90 -11.29 -12.10
C ARG A 171 -21.89 -12.31 -12.60
N PHE A 172 -20.70 -12.38 -11.99
CA PHE A 172 -19.66 -13.34 -12.34
C PHE A 172 -19.78 -14.68 -11.58
N ALA A 173 -20.65 -14.78 -10.57
CA ALA A 173 -20.83 -15.98 -9.79
C ALA A 173 -21.24 -17.15 -10.71
N GLY A 174 -20.44 -18.23 -10.71
CA GLY A 174 -20.65 -19.39 -11.56
C GLY A 174 -20.18 -19.25 -13.01
N ALA A 175 -19.63 -18.10 -13.40
CA ALA A 175 -19.03 -17.94 -14.72
C ALA A 175 -17.81 -18.86 -14.87
N LYS A 176 -17.77 -19.63 -15.96
CA LYS A 176 -16.62 -20.49 -16.29
C LYS A 176 -15.65 -19.83 -17.26
N LYS A 177 -16.08 -18.78 -17.93
CA LYS A 177 -15.28 -18.04 -18.90
C LYS A 177 -15.69 -16.57 -18.94
N VAL A 178 -14.72 -15.68 -19.02
CA VAL A 178 -14.91 -14.26 -19.34
C VAL A 178 -14.17 -13.94 -20.61
N THR A 179 -14.82 -13.26 -21.54
CA THR A 179 -14.19 -12.78 -22.76
C THR A 179 -14.33 -11.25 -22.82
N VAL A 180 -13.21 -10.56 -22.97
CA VAL A 180 -13.11 -9.11 -23.06
C VAL A 180 -12.74 -8.73 -24.48
N TYR A 181 -13.52 -7.85 -25.08
CA TYR A 181 -13.27 -7.29 -26.40
C TYR A 181 -12.87 -5.81 -26.23
N THR A 182 -11.68 -5.44 -26.70
CA THR A 182 -11.16 -4.07 -26.63
C THR A 182 -10.84 -3.50 -28.01
N GLY A 183 -11.70 -3.78 -28.99
CA GLY A 183 -11.53 -3.38 -30.39
C GLY A 183 -11.78 -4.54 -31.32
N THR A 184 -11.56 -4.33 -32.63
CA THR A 184 -11.92 -5.30 -33.65
C THR A 184 -11.13 -6.60 -33.57
N ASP A 185 -9.83 -6.51 -33.17
CA ASP A 185 -8.92 -7.67 -33.19
C ASP A 185 -8.28 -7.94 -31.81
N CYS A 186 -8.74 -7.26 -30.76
CA CYS A 186 -8.22 -7.42 -29.41
C CYS A 186 -9.20 -8.19 -28.53
N VAL A 187 -8.98 -9.50 -28.41
CA VAL A 187 -9.83 -10.40 -27.61
C VAL A 187 -8.99 -11.07 -26.53
N LEU A 188 -9.38 -10.89 -25.26
CA LEU A 188 -8.82 -11.61 -24.11
C LEU A 188 -9.87 -12.60 -23.58
N SER A 189 -9.53 -13.86 -23.53
CA SER A 189 -10.38 -14.91 -22.91
C SER A 189 -9.71 -15.45 -21.65
N LEU A 190 -10.44 -15.45 -20.55
CA LEU A 190 -10.00 -15.95 -19.25
C LEU A 190 -10.84 -17.18 -18.89
N ASP A 191 -10.18 -18.30 -18.58
CA ASP A 191 -10.82 -19.48 -17.99
C ASP A 191 -10.92 -19.28 -16.47
N LEU A 192 -12.13 -19.34 -15.95
CA LEU A 192 -12.47 -19.17 -14.54
C LEU A 192 -12.86 -20.51 -13.88
N THR A 193 -12.69 -21.63 -14.56
CA THR A 193 -13.05 -22.95 -14.03
C THR A 193 -12.26 -23.23 -12.74
N GLY A 194 -12.98 -23.52 -11.65
CA GLY A 194 -12.38 -23.79 -10.33
C GLY A 194 -11.93 -22.52 -9.56
N ARG A 195 -12.23 -21.32 -10.06
CA ARG A 195 -12.01 -20.07 -9.32
C ARG A 195 -13.19 -19.78 -8.39
N THR A 196 -12.88 -19.37 -7.15
CA THR A 196 -13.85 -18.86 -6.18
C THR A 196 -13.73 -17.34 -6.12
N TRP A 197 -14.86 -16.66 -5.96
CA TRP A 197 -14.97 -15.19 -5.86
C TRP A 197 -15.36 -14.80 -4.44
#